data_5d65cee271676e812bd40bcbc40eaede
#
_entry.id   5d65cee271676e812bd40bcbc40eaede
#
_cell.length_a   1.000
_cell.length_b   1.000
_cell.length_c   1.000
_cell.angle_alpha   90.00
_cell.angle_beta   90.00
_cell.angle_gamma   90.00
#
_symmetry.space_group_name_H-M   'P 1'
#
loop_
_entity.id
_entity.type
_entity.pdbx_description
1 polymer ?
#
loop_
_entity_poly.entity_id
_entity_poly.type
_entity_poly.pdbx_seq_one_letter_code
_entity_poly.pdbx_strand_id
1 'polypeptide(L)'
;AQESRGLGDVYKRQVLTEYAALQRKLPQAKPHAAAYADLQQQLGVLMPKWFIRDTPYAQLSHYPRYLKAAVARIDKLRADPGRDAKLVAEMAPLVTQYQRARSALKGAPDPRLDEFRWLLEELRVALFAQELRTPMPVSVKRLMKSWESLQR
;
A
#
# COMPACT_ATOMS: atom_id res chain seq x y z
N ALA A 1 -5.36 19.57 20.72
CA ALA A 1 -3.95 19.33 20.33
C ALA A 1 -3.36 18.14 21.07
N GLN A 2 -3.63 18.01 22.38
CA GLN A 2 -3.11 16.89 23.17
C GLN A 2 -3.74 15.56 22.78
N GLU A 3 -5.04 15.54 22.50
CA GLU A 3 -5.75 14.32 22.05
C GLU A 3 -5.20 13.85 20.71
N SER A 4 -4.95 14.78 19.77
CA SER A 4 -4.36 14.45 18.48
C SER A 4 -2.95 13.88 18.62
N ARG A 5 -2.15 14.41 19.55
CA ARG A 5 -0.81 13.88 19.84
C ARG A 5 -0.88 12.48 20.42
N GLY A 6 -1.78 12.23 21.38
CA GLY A 6 -1.95 10.92 21.98
C GLY A 6 -2.37 9.86 20.98
N LEU A 7 -3.33 10.19 20.12
CA LEU A 7 -3.78 9.29 19.05
C LEU A 7 -2.68 9.07 18.01
N GLY A 8 -1.92 10.13 17.65
CA GLY A 8 -0.78 10.03 16.76
C GLY A 8 0.27 9.07 17.28
N ASP A 9 0.58 9.14 18.58
CA ASP A 9 1.55 8.25 19.21
C ASP A 9 1.06 6.79 19.22
N VAL A 10 -0.25 6.57 19.46
CA VAL A 10 -0.85 5.23 19.39
C VAL A 10 -0.69 4.65 17.98
N TYR A 11 -1.03 5.42 16.95
CA TYR A 11 -0.90 4.96 15.56
C TYR A 11 0.57 4.68 15.19
N LYS A 12 1.50 5.56 15.62
CA LYS A 12 2.93 5.34 15.39
C LYS A 12 3.40 4.02 15.97
N ARG A 13 2.99 3.71 17.20
CA ARG A 13 3.34 2.44 17.85
C ARG A 13 2.76 1.25 17.10
N GLN A 14 1.49 1.34 16.70
CA GLN A 14 0.84 0.29 15.92
C GLN A 14 1.54 0.07 14.58
N VAL A 15 1.88 1.15 13.88
CA VAL A 15 2.61 1.07 12.60
C VAL A 15 3.95 0.36 12.81
N LEU A 16 4.72 0.75 13.80
CA LEU A 16 6.03 0.16 14.06
C LEU A 16 5.92 -1.32 14.44
N THR A 17 4.91 -1.68 15.23
CA THR A 17 4.65 -3.06 15.61
C THR A 17 4.32 -3.93 14.37
N GLU A 18 3.41 -3.45 13.54
CA GLU A 18 3.01 -4.18 12.33
C GLU A 18 4.13 -4.21 11.29
N TYR A 19 4.90 -3.15 11.18
CA TYR A 19 6.07 -3.12 10.32
C TYR A 19 7.12 -4.15 10.75
N ALA A 20 7.39 -4.25 12.05
CA ALA A 20 8.31 -5.25 12.57
C ALA A 20 7.82 -6.68 12.27
N ALA A 21 6.51 -6.93 12.41
CA ALA A 21 5.92 -8.22 12.07
C ALA A 21 6.11 -8.54 10.58
N LEU A 22 5.88 -7.55 9.72
CA LEU A 22 6.06 -7.70 8.27
C LEU A 22 7.52 -7.98 7.93
N GLN A 23 8.47 -7.28 8.55
CA GLN A 23 9.90 -7.49 8.30
C GLN A 23 10.31 -8.93 8.64
N ARG A 24 9.74 -9.52 9.68
CA ARG A 24 10.02 -10.92 10.04
C ARG A 24 9.46 -11.90 9.01
N LYS A 25 8.33 -11.56 8.36
CA LYS A 25 7.68 -12.40 7.36
C LYS A 25 8.27 -12.25 5.96
N LEU A 26 8.80 -11.08 5.64
CA LEU A 26 9.22 -10.70 4.30
C LEU A 26 10.19 -11.69 3.63
N PRO A 27 11.16 -12.30 4.35
CA PRO A 27 12.04 -13.29 3.73
C PRO A 27 11.30 -14.49 3.12
N GLN A 28 10.11 -14.83 3.62
CA GLN A 28 9.32 -15.94 3.08
C GLN A 28 8.81 -15.64 1.65
N ALA A 29 8.77 -14.37 1.25
CA ALA A 29 8.35 -13.97 -0.09
C ALA A 29 9.48 -14.01 -1.12
N LYS A 30 10.76 -14.07 -0.70
CA LYS A 30 11.91 -14.04 -1.60
C LYS A 30 11.86 -15.04 -2.74
N PRO A 31 11.44 -16.31 -2.53
CA PRO A 31 11.34 -17.25 -3.65
C PRO A 31 10.31 -16.88 -4.72
N HIS A 32 9.43 -15.92 -4.42
CA HIS A 32 8.35 -15.48 -5.31
C HIS A 32 8.68 -14.11 -5.85
N ALA A 33 9.46 -14.05 -6.94
CA ALA A 33 10.10 -12.83 -7.42
C ALA A 33 9.12 -11.67 -7.67
N ALA A 34 7.99 -11.92 -8.32
CA ALA A 34 7.02 -10.87 -8.64
C ALA A 34 6.36 -10.31 -7.37
N ALA A 35 5.96 -11.19 -6.46
CA ALA A 35 5.35 -10.78 -5.19
C ALA A 35 6.37 -10.01 -4.33
N TYR A 36 7.59 -10.50 -4.25
CA TYR A 36 8.64 -9.85 -3.47
C TYR A 36 8.96 -8.46 -4.00
N ALA A 37 9.08 -8.32 -5.31
CA ALA A 37 9.33 -7.02 -5.94
C ALA A 37 8.19 -6.03 -5.67
N ASP A 38 6.94 -6.48 -5.76
CA ASP A 38 5.79 -5.62 -5.47
C ASP A 38 5.74 -5.20 -4.00
N LEU A 39 6.04 -6.13 -3.08
CA LEU A 39 6.11 -5.82 -1.65
C LEU A 39 7.21 -4.82 -1.33
N GLN A 40 8.39 -4.96 -1.92
CA GLN A 40 9.48 -4.02 -1.72
C GLN A 40 9.12 -2.63 -2.25
N GLN A 41 8.48 -2.57 -3.40
CA GLN A 41 8.04 -1.31 -3.97
C GLN A 41 6.96 -0.66 -3.12
N GLN A 42 5.98 -1.44 -2.63
CA GLN A 42 4.95 -0.95 -1.72
C GLN A 42 5.58 -0.35 -0.45
N LEU A 43 6.52 -1.06 0.16
CA LEU A 43 7.17 -0.60 1.37
C LEU A 43 8.00 0.66 1.14
N GLY A 44 8.66 0.77 -0.01
CA GLY A 44 9.39 1.97 -0.38
C GLY A 44 8.51 3.21 -0.48
N VAL A 45 7.25 3.04 -0.91
CA VAL A 45 6.28 4.12 -0.99
C VAL A 45 5.67 4.43 0.39
N LEU A 46 5.29 3.40 1.16
CA LEU A 46 4.65 3.56 2.47
C LEU A 46 5.62 4.05 3.55
N MET A 47 6.84 3.52 3.57
CA MET A 47 7.76 3.66 4.69
C MET A 47 9.09 4.32 4.27
N PRO A 48 9.07 5.49 3.58
CA PRO A 48 10.32 6.21 3.36
C PRO A 48 10.88 6.70 4.70
N LYS A 49 12.15 7.13 4.69
CA LYS A 49 12.89 7.50 5.91
C LYS A 49 12.10 8.43 6.84
N TRP A 50 11.35 9.37 6.28
CA TRP A 50 10.62 10.38 7.05
C TRP A 50 9.10 10.19 6.99
N PHE A 51 8.62 8.95 6.86
CA PHE A 51 7.19 8.70 6.64
C PHE A 51 6.30 9.21 7.78
N ILE A 52 6.76 9.12 9.03
CA ILE A 52 5.99 9.59 10.19
C ILE A 52 5.78 11.09 10.12
N ARG A 53 6.83 11.84 9.75
CA ARG A 53 6.77 13.28 9.63
C ARG A 53 5.93 13.73 8.44
N ASP A 54 6.07 13.05 7.30
CA ASP A 54 5.56 13.50 6.02
C ASP A 54 4.19 12.88 5.67
N THR A 55 3.72 11.91 6.46
CA THR A 55 2.42 11.27 6.20
C THR A 55 1.31 11.99 6.97
N PRO A 56 0.22 12.40 6.28
CA PRO A 56 -0.91 13.02 6.98
C PRO A 56 -1.46 12.12 8.08
N TYR A 57 -1.83 12.72 9.20
CA TYR A 57 -2.34 12.01 10.36
C TYR A 57 -3.50 11.06 10.01
N ALA A 58 -4.44 11.53 9.20
CA ALA A 58 -5.59 10.73 8.79
C ALA A 58 -5.16 9.45 8.05
N GLN A 59 -4.06 9.48 7.32
CA GLN A 59 -3.56 8.32 6.59
C GLN A 59 -2.79 7.35 7.50
N LEU A 60 -2.14 7.84 8.54
CA LEU A 60 -1.44 6.98 9.50
C LEU A 60 -2.39 5.97 10.16
N SER A 61 -3.66 6.32 10.35
CA SER A 61 -4.65 5.41 10.94
C SER A 61 -4.92 4.19 10.06
N HIS A 62 -4.64 4.26 8.75
CA HIS A 62 -4.82 3.16 7.81
C HIS A 62 -3.58 2.28 7.67
N TYR A 63 -2.42 2.75 8.10
CA TYR A 63 -1.15 2.03 7.94
C TYR A 63 -1.15 0.65 8.61
N PRO A 64 -1.64 0.49 9.85
CA PRO A 64 -1.66 -0.86 10.44
C PRO A 64 -2.42 -1.87 9.59
N ARG A 65 -3.53 -1.46 8.97
CA ARG A 65 -4.32 -2.31 8.09
C ARG A 65 -3.54 -2.67 6.81
N TYR A 66 -2.84 -1.72 6.21
CA TYR A 66 -2.01 -1.96 5.03
C TYR A 66 -0.87 -2.94 5.33
N LEU A 67 -0.22 -2.78 6.46
CA LEU A 67 0.87 -3.67 6.87
C LEU A 67 0.38 -5.07 7.25
N LYS A 68 -0.75 -5.16 7.95
CA LYS A 68 -1.40 -6.45 8.24
C LYS A 68 -1.80 -7.16 6.96
N ALA A 69 -2.30 -6.42 5.97
CA ALA A 69 -2.66 -6.98 4.67
C ALA A 69 -1.45 -7.59 3.96
N ALA A 70 -0.30 -6.93 4.05
CA ALA A 70 0.94 -7.46 3.47
C ALA A 70 1.38 -8.75 4.17
N VAL A 71 1.25 -8.84 5.48
CA VAL A 71 1.55 -10.07 6.24
C VAL A 71 0.59 -11.19 5.82
N ALA A 72 -0.71 -10.92 5.76
CA ALA A 72 -1.72 -11.89 5.33
C ALA A 72 -1.45 -12.38 3.91
N ARG A 73 -1.05 -11.47 3.02
CA ARG A 73 -0.65 -11.81 1.66
C ARG A 73 0.50 -12.82 1.63
N ILE A 74 1.53 -12.59 2.43
CA ILE A 74 2.69 -13.49 2.48
C ILE A 74 2.27 -14.88 2.97
N ASP A 75 1.39 -14.95 3.96
CA ASP A 75 0.87 -16.24 4.44
C ASP A 75 0.11 -16.99 3.32
N LYS A 76 -0.70 -16.29 2.55
CA LYS A 76 -1.45 -16.88 1.41
C LYS A 76 -0.55 -17.22 0.24
N LEU A 77 0.53 -16.47 0.05
CA LEU A 77 1.47 -16.65 -1.05
C LEU A 77 2.06 -18.06 -1.04
N ARG A 78 2.35 -18.60 0.12
CA ARG A 78 2.93 -19.93 0.25
C ARG A 78 1.97 -21.03 -0.21
N ALA A 79 0.67 -20.82 0.01
CA ALA A 79 -0.35 -21.79 -0.37
C ALA A 79 -0.72 -21.70 -1.86
N ASP A 80 -0.69 -20.48 -2.43
CA ASP A 80 -1.12 -20.26 -3.82
C ASP A 80 -0.31 -19.13 -4.46
N PRO A 81 0.93 -19.41 -4.86
CA PRO A 81 1.77 -18.39 -5.52
C PRO A 81 1.24 -17.94 -6.88
N GLY A 82 0.54 -18.81 -7.61
CA GLY A 82 -0.04 -18.47 -8.90
C GLY A 82 -1.14 -17.41 -8.79
N ARG A 83 -1.95 -17.46 -7.74
CA ARG A 83 -2.97 -16.45 -7.47
C ARG A 83 -2.33 -15.09 -7.26
N ASP A 84 -1.28 -15.02 -6.46
CA ASP A 84 -0.58 -13.76 -6.19
C ASP A 84 0.02 -13.19 -7.46
N ALA A 85 0.70 -13.99 -8.27
CA ALA A 85 1.29 -13.56 -9.53
C ALA A 85 0.24 -12.99 -10.50
N LYS A 86 -0.93 -13.62 -10.56
CA LYS A 86 -2.04 -13.13 -11.38
C LYS A 86 -2.53 -11.74 -10.90
N LEU A 87 -2.68 -11.58 -9.59
CA LEU A 87 -3.13 -10.30 -9.03
C LEU A 87 -2.10 -9.19 -9.24
N VAL A 88 -0.81 -9.51 -9.10
CA VAL A 88 0.27 -8.55 -9.41
C VAL A 88 0.18 -8.11 -10.88
N ALA A 89 -0.03 -9.06 -11.79
CA ALA A 89 -0.14 -8.74 -13.22
C ALA A 89 -1.35 -7.85 -13.52
N GLU A 90 -2.49 -8.10 -12.87
CA GLU A 90 -3.69 -7.28 -13.03
C GLU A 90 -3.49 -5.84 -12.54
N MET A 91 -2.73 -5.68 -11.47
CA MET A 91 -2.47 -4.39 -10.85
C MET A 91 -1.32 -3.62 -11.52
N ALA A 92 -0.43 -4.31 -12.20
CA ALA A 92 0.83 -3.74 -12.70
C ALA A 92 0.67 -2.49 -13.57
N PRO A 93 -0.31 -2.40 -14.52
CA PRO A 93 -0.47 -1.18 -15.32
C PRO A 93 -0.75 0.05 -14.46
N LEU A 94 -1.58 -0.09 -13.43
CA LEU A 94 -1.90 1.02 -12.52
C LEU A 94 -0.69 1.47 -11.73
N VAL A 95 0.06 0.53 -11.18
CA VAL A 95 1.28 0.82 -10.42
C VAL A 95 2.30 1.52 -11.31
N THR A 96 2.51 1.03 -12.52
CA THR A 96 3.47 1.61 -13.48
C THR A 96 3.07 3.02 -13.86
N GLN A 97 1.80 3.25 -14.17
CA GLN A 97 1.29 4.57 -14.53
C GLN A 97 1.46 5.57 -13.39
N TYR A 98 1.14 5.14 -12.17
CA TYR A 98 1.34 5.97 -10.98
C TYR A 98 2.81 6.35 -10.79
N GLN A 99 3.70 5.38 -10.89
CA GLN A 99 5.14 5.61 -10.71
C GLN A 99 5.70 6.57 -11.75
N ARG A 100 5.30 6.42 -13.01
CA ARG A 100 5.73 7.32 -14.08
C ARG A 100 5.26 8.75 -13.84
N ALA A 101 3.99 8.90 -13.46
CA ALA A 101 3.44 10.22 -13.16
C ALA A 101 4.14 10.86 -11.96
N ARG A 102 4.41 10.07 -10.92
CA ARG A 102 5.12 10.54 -9.73
C ARG A 102 6.54 10.99 -10.06
N SER A 103 7.26 10.21 -10.86
CA SER A 103 8.63 10.54 -11.28
C SER A 103 8.66 11.80 -12.14
N ALA A 104 7.67 12.01 -13.00
CA ALA A 104 7.58 13.18 -13.85
C ALA A 104 7.42 14.49 -13.07
N LEU A 105 6.88 14.42 -11.84
CA LEU A 105 6.72 15.59 -10.98
C LEU A 105 8.04 16.10 -10.39
N LYS A 106 9.09 15.27 -10.37
CA LYS A 106 10.41 15.63 -9.82
C LYS A 106 10.32 16.22 -8.40
N GLY A 107 9.47 15.63 -7.58
CA GLY A 107 9.26 16.06 -6.20
C GLY A 107 8.18 17.12 -6.01
N ALA A 108 7.59 17.67 -7.09
CA ALA A 108 6.50 18.62 -6.97
C ALA A 108 5.24 17.93 -6.41
N PRO A 109 4.46 18.62 -5.54
CA PRO A 109 3.23 18.03 -4.99
C PRO A 109 2.11 17.97 -6.03
N ASP A 110 1.31 16.92 -5.97
CA ASP A 110 0.08 16.75 -6.74
C ASP A 110 -0.95 16.06 -5.85
N PRO A 111 -1.92 16.82 -5.29
CA PRO A 111 -2.92 16.23 -4.39
C PRO A 111 -3.75 15.11 -4.99
N ARG A 112 -4.06 15.19 -6.30
CA ARG A 112 -4.84 14.14 -6.97
C ARG A 112 -4.05 12.84 -7.05
N LEU A 113 -2.75 12.94 -7.31
CA LEU A 113 -1.86 11.79 -7.37
C LEU A 113 -1.67 11.18 -5.97
N ASP A 114 -1.63 12.02 -4.92
CA ASP A 114 -1.58 11.54 -3.54
C ASP A 114 -2.85 10.77 -3.16
N GLU A 115 -4.02 11.23 -3.58
CA GLU A 115 -5.26 10.49 -3.36
C GLU A 115 -5.22 9.13 -4.07
N PHE A 116 -4.72 9.09 -5.29
CA PHE A 116 -4.60 7.85 -6.04
C PHE A 116 -3.63 6.86 -5.37
N ARG A 117 -2.57 7.36 -4.77
CA ARG A 117 -1.63 6.55 -3.99
C ARG A 117 -2.35 5.72 -2.92
N TRP A 118 -3.26 6.36 -2.19
CA TRP A 118 -4.02 5.67 -1.14
C TRP A 118 -5.03 4.68 -1.72
N LEU A 119 -5.62 4.98 -2.86
CA LEU A 119 -6.46 4.03 -3.56
C LEU A 119 -5.69 2.77 -3.96
N LEU A 120 -4.44 2.91 -4.38
CA LEU A 120 -3.59 1.74 -4.68
C LEU A 120 -3.35 0.88 -3.44
N GLU A 121 -3.17 1.50 -2.27
CA GLU A 121 -3.03 0.73 -1.04
C GLU A 121 -4.32 0.01 -0.67
N GLU A 122 -5.47 0.66 -0.82
CA GLU A 122 -6.77 0.02 -0.60
C GLU A 122 -6.98 -1.14 -1.59
N LEU A 123 -6.55 -0.97 -2.84
CA LEU A 123 -6.64 -2.04 -3.83
C LEU A 123 -5.83 -3.27 -3.40
N ARG A 124 -4.64 -3.07 -2.85
CA ARG A 124 -3.85 -4.20 -2.34
C ARG A 124 -4.58 -4.94 -1.22
N VAL A 125 -5.23 -4.23 -0.30
CA VAL A 125 -6.06 -4.87 0.72
C VAL A 125 -7.17 -5.69 0.09
N ALA A 126 -7.91 -5.11 -0.86
CA ALA A 126 -9.03 -5.79 -1.52
C ALA A 126 -8.60 -7.04 -2.29
N LEU A 127 -7.43 -7.00 -2.94
CA LEU A 127 -6.95 -8.10 -3.76
C LEU A 127 -6.30 -9.22 -2.93
N PHE A 128 -5.49 -8.85 -1.94
CA PHE A 128 -4.64 -9.81 -1.23
C PHE A 128 -5.12 -10.18 0.18
N ALA A 129 -5.97 -9.35 0.80
CA ALA A 129 -6.41 -9.56 2.17
C ALA A 129 -7.84 -9.06 2.37
N GLN A 130 -8.78 -9.64 1.66
CA GLN A 130 -10.19 -9.23 1.63
C GLN A 130 -10.83 -9.20 3.00
N GLU A 131 -10.38 -10.05 3.92
CA GLU A 131 -10.90 -10.15 5.29
C GLU A 131 -10.68 -8.87 6.10
N LEU A 132 -9.73 -8.03 5.71
CA LEU A 132 -9.45 -6.77 6.40
C LEU A 132 -10.32 -5.61 5.94
N ARG A 133 -11.07 -5.80 4.87
CA ARG A 133 -12.02 -4.85 4.31
C ARG A 133 -11.42 -3.49 3.97
N THR A 134 -12.13 -2.75 3.14
CA THR A 134 -11.77 -1.39 2.73
C THR A 134 -12.92 -0.45 3.06
N PRO A 135 -12.64 0.85 3.38
CA PRO A 135 -13.70 1.80 3.70
C PRO A 135 -14.56 2.18 2.50
N MET A 136 -14.11 1.91 1.28
CA MET A 136 -14.86 2.15 0.05
C MET A 136 -14.68 0.97 -0.90
N PRO A 137 -15.60 0.77 -1.87
CA PRO A 137 -15.40 -0.25 -2.89
C PRO A 137 -14.21 0.10 -3.77
N VAL A 138 -13.29 -0.85 -3.95
CA VAL A 138 -12.13 -0.71 -4.85
C VAL A 138 -11.98 -1.95 -5.71
N SER A 139 -11.52 -1.74 -6.94
CA SER A 139 -11.20 -2.80 -7.89
C SER A 139 -10.24 -2.24 -8.92
N VAL A 140 -9.57 -3.11 -9.66
CA VAL A 140 -8.72 -2.68 -10.78
C VAL A 140 -9.52 -1.82 -11.75
N LYS A 141 -10.73 -2.25 -12.10
CA LYS A 141 -11.60 -1.52 -13.02
C LYS A 141 -11.95 -0.12 -12.51
N ARG A 142 -12.29 0.00 -11.21
CA ARG A 142 -12.61 1.30 -10.61
C ARG A 142 -11.41 2.23 -10.60
N LEU A 143 -10.24 1.70 -10.30
CA LEU A 143 -9.01 2.51 -10.27
C LEU A 143 -8.60 2.94 -11.68
N MET A 144 -8.82 2.11 -12.68
CA MET A 144 -8.59 2.51 -14.08
C MET A 144 -9.42 3.72 -14.46
N LYS A 145 -10.71 3.72 -14.07
CA LYS A 145 -11.60 4.88 -14.32
C LYS A 145 -11.13 6.11 -13.56
N SER A 146 -10.73 5.96 -12.30
CA SER A 146 -10.20 7.06 -11.50
C SER A 146 -8.93 7.64 -12.13
N TRP A 147 -8.05 6.78 -12.64
CA TRP A 147 -6.84 7.22 -13.33
C TRP A 147 -7.15 8.03 -14.58
N GLU A 148 -8.09 7.58 -15.40
CA GLU A 148 -8.52 8.30 -16.59
C GLU A 148 -9.03 9.70 -16.23
N SER A 149 -9.78 9.82 -15.13
CA SER A 149 -10.26 11.11 -14.65
C SER A 149 -9.13 12.04 -14.24
N LEU A 150 -8.03 11.51 -13.70
CA LEU A 150 -6.86 12.32 -13.33
C LEU A 150 -6.17 12.94 -14.54
N GLN A 151 -6.20 12.26 -15.70
CA GLN A 151 -5.53 12.71 -16.89
C GLN A 151 -6.30 13.80 -17.66
N ARG A 152 -7.55 14.01 -17.29
CA ARG A 152 -8.39 15.06 -17.89
C ARG A 152 -8.28 16.36 -17.07
#